data_d38fc7e254be6aaf86122e72d05df6e3
#
_entry.id   d38fc7e254be6aaf86122e72d05df6e3
#
_cell.length_a   1.000
_cell.length_b   1.000
_cell.length_c   1.000
_cell.angle_alpha   90.00
_cell.angle_beta   90.00
_cell.angle_gamma   90.00
#
_symmetry.space_group_name_H-M   'P 1'
#
loop_
_entity.id
_entity.type
_entity.pdbx_description
1 polymer ?
#
loop_
_entity_poly.entity_id
_entity_poly.type
_entity_poly.pdbx_seq_one_letter_code
_entity_poly.pdbx_strand_id
1 'polypeptide(L)'
;MKVIIFGTGNSAENAIQSIDGNVQIIAIVDNDYNNMSNNNWNGYKVIDLKEIVNYDYDYILICSIFTNEIMESLLHNKVSRNKIIPLYDNYYPDDQRNREKEIRNLIFPSYNNNNICLITRRNSGCNALALYKNLPNYLPKNIIVDLLDYNEYQKHKHKFDTVVSTHMESRYYKNSLNIETWHGFPLKSIGISEKNRVDNYSNMNGKIDRVISYSDFYSYIMSSLFQIDIEKFIVTGMPRNDLLNNPNSRSFLEEMINCNTKGKKIIMYVPTFRYRKEKKVNDGDTNIFFNKEELTLINNFLLSNDSYLVMKPHPIENVEWINGNFENIFCLTDDDFNKQKIDFYEILNSSDVLITDYSSIYFDYLLLDKPIVYYIKDQKIYEEQRGFIIEHPEILMPGPVATNFKDLIFSIKSILNNNELYSEERNRLKHLIHAYTDFNSSPRVWEAVLKVQRGEN
;
A
#
# COMPACT_ATOMS: atom_id res chain seq x y z
N MET A 1 6.49 35.51 -14.54
CA MET A 1 5.12 35.07 -14.16
C MET A 1 4.87 35.48 -12.71
N LYS A 2 3.68 36.04 -12.43
CA LYS A 2 3.29 36.50 -11.08
C LYS A 2 2.23 35.60 -10.51
N VAL A 3 2.40 35.09 -9.29
CA VAL A 3 1.45 34.20 -8.66
C VAL A 3 1.04 34.70 -7.26
N ILE A 4 -0.20 34.39 -6.89
CA ILE A 4 -0.71 34.49 -5.52
C ILE A 4 -0.84 33.07 -4.97
N ILE A 5 -0.47 32.85 -3.74
CA ILE A 5 -0.63 31.56 -3.06
C ILE A 5 -1.83 31.65 -2.10
N PHE A 6 -2.70 30.65 -2.13
CA PHE A 6 -3.81 30.52 -1.19
C PHE A 6 -3.51 29.44 -0.15
N GLY A 7 -3.35 29.84 1.10
CA GLY A 7 -3.02 29.01 2.26
C GLY A 7 -1.66 29.34 2.87
N THR A 8 -1.53 29.10 4.18
CA THR A 8 -0.32 29.32 4.99
C THR A 8 0.16 28.07 5.72
N GLY A 9 -0.40 26.92 5.42
CA GLY A 9 0.01 25.64 6.00
C GLY A 9 1.26 25.04 5.36
N ASN A 10 1.68 23.88 5.86
CA ASN A 10 2.85 23.12 5.36
C ASN A 10 2.81 22.89 3.83
N SER A 11 1.63 22.78 3.26
CA SER A 11 1.44 22.62 1.83
C SER A 11 1.89 23.84 1.02
N ALA A 12 1.62 25.03 1.53
CA ALA A 12 2.05 26.29 0.92
C ALA A 12 3.57 26.49 1.07
N GLU A 13 4.12 26.14 2.23
CA GLU A 13 5.55 26.21 2.48
C GLU A 13 6.35 25.31 1.52
N ASN A 14 5.90 24.07 1.36
CA ASN A 14 6.50 23.13 0.40
C ASN A 14 6.37 23.60 -1.06
N ALA A 15 5.23 24.20 -1.44
CA ALA A 15 5.03 24.73 -2.77
C ALA A 15 5.99 25.90 -3.04
N ILE A 16 6.14 26.85 -2.11
CA ILE A 16 7.03 27.99 -2.22
C ILE A 16 8.48 27.58 -2.44
N GLN A 17 8.97 26.60 -1.71
CA GLN A 17 10.34 26.07 -1.85
C GLN A 17 10.61 25.46 -3.24
N SER A 18 9.57 25.15 -4.00
CA SER A 18 9.63 24.43 -5.28
C SER A 18 9.32 25.29 -6.49
N ILE A 19 8.90 26.54 -6.28
CA ILE A 19 8.59 27.49 -7.35
C ILE A 19 9.87 27.91 -8.07
N ASP A 20 9.80 28.00 -9.41
CA ASP A 20 10.90 28.50 -10.25
C ASP A 20 11.32 29.92 -9.85
N GLY A 21 12.62 30.18 -9.85
CA GLY A 21 13.17 31.50 -9.53
C GLY A 21 12.70 32.64 -10.46
N ASN A 22 12.16 32.33 -11.62
CA ASN A 22 11.54 33.30 -12.54
C ASN A 22 10.07 33.58 -12.25
N VAL A 23 9.46 32.88 -11.28
CA VAL A 23 8.09 33.08 -10.83
C VAL A 23 8.07 33.93 -9.58
N GLN A 24 7.42 35.08 -9.65
CA GLN A 24 7.32 36.01 -8.53
C GLN A 24 6.06 35.73 -7.71
N ILE A 25 6.21 35.41 -6.43
CA ILE A 25 5.10 35.36 -5.47
C ILE A 25 4.83 36.79 -5.01
N ILE A 26 3.65 37.29 -5.32
CA ILE A 26 3.30 38.69 -5.04
C ILE A 26 2.53 38.90 -3.75
N ALA A 27 1.78 37.89 -3.32
CA ALA A 27 1.04 37.87 -2.07
C ALA A 27 0.62 36.46 -1.70
N ILE A 28 0.22 36.29 -0.44
CA ILE A 28 -0.43 35.08 0.07
C ILE A 28 -1.84 35.46 0.54
N VAL A 29 -2.81 34.61 0.31
CA VAL A 29 -4.18 34.73 0.82
C VAL A 29 -4.43 33.63 1.85
N ASP A 30 -5.03 33.97 2.96
CA ASP A 30 -5.47 32.99 3.95
C ASP A 30 -6.78 33.40 4.59
N ASN A 31 -7.66 32.47 4.89
CA ASN A 31 -8.94 32.72 5.55
C ASN A 31 -8.76 33.22 7.00
N ASP A 32 -7.63 32.89 7.64
CA ASP A 32 -7.26 33.32 8.98
C ASP A 32 -6.48 34.64 9.00
N TYR A 33 -6.50 35.41 7.91
CA TYR A 33 -5.79 36.69 7.75
C TYR A 33 -5.94 37.61 8.96
N ASN A 34 -7.15 37.74 9.53
CA ASN A 34 -7.42 38.61 10.68
C ASN A 34 -6.74 38.19 11.99
N ASN A 35 -6.26 36.94 12.06
CA ASN A 35 -5.61 36.38 13.25
C ASN A 35 -4.08 36.39 13.09
N MET A 36 -3.54 36.85 11.97
CA MET A 36 -2.10 36.83 11.71
C MET A 36 -1.44 38.14 12.17
N SER A 37 -0.40 38.02 12.99
CA SER A 37 0.39 39.16 13.44
C SER A 37 1.16 39.79 12.26
N ASN A 38 0.97 41.09 12.06
CA ASN A 38 1.68 41.91 11.06
C ASN A 38 1.43 41.59 9.57
N ASN A 39 0.37 40.85 9.21
CA ASN A 39 0.05 40.52 7.83
C ASN A 39 1.24 39.98 7.00
N ASN A 40 2.10 39.19 7.65
CA ASN A 40 3.30 38.60 7.05
C ASN A 40 3.40 37.13 7.44
N TRP A 41 3.74 36.30 6.45
CA TRP A 41 4.02 34.88 6.68
C TRP A 41 5.26 34.45 5.87
N ASN A 42 6.30 33.98 6.55
CA ASN A 42 7.59 33.58 5.95
C ASN A 42 8.20 34.65 5.01
N GLY A 43 8.03 35.95 5.33
CA GLY A 43 8.55 37.05 4.52
C GLY A 43 7.62 37.50 3.40
N TYR A 44 6.50 36.85 3.19
CA TYR A 44 5.51 37.24 2.18
C TYR A 44 4.36 38.01 2.81
N LYS A 45 3.85 39.01 2.09
CA LYS A 45 2.67 39.78 2.48
C LYS A 45 1.43 38.88 2.43
N VAL A 46 0.69 38.79 3.51
CA VAL A 46 -0.62 38.13 3.59
C VAL A 46 -1.72 39.20 3.37
N ILE A 47 -2.69 38.88 2.53
CA ILE A 47 -3.80 39.77 2.15
C ILE A 47 -5.15 39.10 2.40
N ASP A 48 -6.18 39.92 2.58
CA ASP A 48 -7.57 39.45 2.59
C ASP A 48 -7.97 38.98 1.19
N LEU A 49 -8.82 37.97 1.12
CA LEU A 49 -9.37 37.44 -0.13
C LEU A 49 -9.99 38.55 -1.03
N LYS A 50 -10.64 39.54 -0.43
CA LYS A 50 -11.27 40.67 -1.15
C LYS A 50 -10.26 41.61 -1.79
N GLU A 51 -9.03 41.62 -1.30
CA GLU A 51 -7.96 42.48 -1.84
C GLU A 51 -7.35 41.91 -3.11
N ILE A 52 -7.57 40.65 -3.47
CA ILE A 52 -7.03 40.00 -4.67
C ILE A 52 -7.26 40.86 -5.94
N VAL A 53 -8.39 41.48 -6.05
CA VAL A 53 -8.77 42.32 -7.21
C VAL A 53 -7.84 43.52 -7.44
N ASN A 54 -7.08 43.92 -6.41
CA ASN A 54 -6.14 45.03 -6.46
C ASN A 54 -4.75 44.62 -6.94
N TYR A 55 -4.52 43.32 -7.17
CA TYR A 55 -3.21 42.80 -7.57
C TYR A 55 -3.21 42.40 -9.04
N ASP A 56 -2.08 42.65 -9.69
CA ASP A 56 -1.80 42.18 -11.06
C ASP A 56 -1.08 40.82 -10.93
N TYR A 57 -1.78 39.75 -11.29
CA TYR A 57 -1.27 38.36 -11.21
C TYR A 57 -1.71 37.52 -12.41
N ASP A 58 -0.90 36.51 -12.71
CA ASP A 58 -1.19 35.53 -13.75
C ASP A 58 -2.06 34.40 -13.21
N TYR A 59 -1.69 33.84 -12.05
CA TYR A 59 -2.38 32.69 -11.45
C TYR A 59 -2.47 32.78 -9.93
N ILE A 60 -3.49 32.09 -9.38
CA ILE A 60 -3.64 31.79 -7.95
C ILE A 60 -3.44 30.30 -7.74
N LEU A 61 -2.48 29.93 -6.89
CA LEU A 61 -2.19 28.54 -6.54
C LEU A 61 -2.91 28.17 -5.24
N ILE A 62 -3.85 27.24 -5.28
CA ILE A 62 -4.50 26.74 -4.07
C ILE A 62 -3.60 25.67 -3.45
N CYS A 63 -3.00 25.98 -2.31
CA CYS A 63 -2.11 25.13 -1.54
C CYS A 63 -2.81 24.52 -0.31
N SER A 64 -4.01 23.98 -0.49
CA SER A 64 -4.84 23.43 0.58
C SER A 64 -5.63 22.21 0.12
N ILE A 65 -5.91 21.29 1.06
CA ILE A 65 -6.81 20.15 0.83
C ILE A 65 -8.29 20.57 0.72
N PHE A 66 -8.64 21.77 1.23
CA PHE A 66 -9.98 22.37 1.15
C PHE A 66 -10.20 23.08 -0.20
N THR A 67 -9.77 22.47 -1.28
CA THR A 67 -9.70 23.07 -2.61
C THR A 67 -11.06 23.54 -3.11
N ASN A 68 -12.12 22.74 -2.94
CA ASN A 68 -13.45 23.08 -3.46
C ASN A 68 -14.03 24.34 -2.79
N GLU A 69 -13.94 24.42 -1.47
CA GLU A 69 -14.42 25.57 -0.68
C GLU A 69 -13.66 26.85 -1.03
N ILE A 70 -12.33 26.73 -1.17
CA ILE A 70 -11.48 27.86 -1.58
C ILE A 70 -11.81 28.28 -3.03
N MET A 71 -12.02 27.32 -3.93
CA MET A 71 -12.38 27.59 -5.32
C MET A 71 -13.71 28.33 -5.41
N GLU A 72 -14.75 27.87 -4.71
CA GLU A 72 -16.04 28.55 -4.65
C GLU A 72 -15.88 29.98 -4.11
N SER A 73 -15.09 30.17 -3.07
CA SER A 73 -14.80 31.48 -2.51
C SER A 73 -14.10 32.40 -3.50
N LEU A 74 -13.12 31.91 -4.27
CA LEU A 74 -12.43 32.66 -5.31
C LEU A 74 -13.37 33.05 -6.45
N LEU A 75 -14.20 32.13 -6.92
CA LEU A 75 -15.18 32.38 -7.98
C LEU A 75 -16.25 33.40 -7.53
N HIS A 76 -16.70 33.30 -6.28
CA HIS A 76 -17.62 34.27 -5.69
C HIS A 76 -17.00 35.69 -5.65
N ASN A 77 -15.70 35.80 -5.40
CA ASN A 77 -14.94 37.03 -5.45
C ASN A 77 -14.50 37.43 -6.89
N LYS A 78 -15.17 36.89 -7.91
CA LYS A 78 -14.98 37.21 -9.33
C LYS A 78 -13.60 36.89 -9.90
N VAL A 79 -12.85 36.00 -9.25
CA VAL A 79 -11.62 35.49 -9.84
C VAL A 79 -11.96 34.55 -11.00
N SER A 80 -11.34 34.79 -12.14
CA SER A 80 -11.59 33.95 -13.33
C SER A 80 -11.09 32.52 -13.06
N ARG A 81 -11.93 31.51 -13.38
CA ARG A 81 -11.59 30.08 -13.22
C ARG A 81 -10.27 29.73 -13.90
N ASN A 82 -9.97 30.37 -15.01
CA ASN A 82 -8.75 30.16 -15.79
C ASN A 82 -7.47 30.63 -15.08
N LYS A 83 -7.58 31.45 -14.06
CA LYS A 83 -6.44 31.88 -13.24
C LYS A 83 -6.23 31.06 -11.98
N ILE A 84 -7.12 30.13 -11.67
CA ILE A 84 -7.04 29.31 -10.45
C ILE A 84 -6.39 27.96 -10.77
N ILE A 85 -5.31 27.65 -10.08
CA ILE A 85 -4.53 26.41 -10.21
C ILE A 85 -4.50 25.70 -8.86
N PRO A 86 -5.32 24.68 -8.63
CA PRO A 86 -5.27 23.90 -7.40
C PRO A 86 -4.10 22.94 -7.43
N LEU A 87 -3.34 22.89 -6.36
CA LEU A 87 -2.23 21.94 -6.21
C LEU A 87 -2.65 20.61 -5.57
N TYR A 88 -3.82 20.58 -4.91
CA TYR A 88 -4.27 19.45 -4.11
C TYR A 88 -5.70 19.06 -4.40
N ASP A 89 -6.15 19.05 -5.63
CA ASP A 89 -7.55 18.78 -5.88
C ASP A 89 -7.89 17.44 -6.50
N ASN A 90 -9.14 17.06 -6.21
CA ASN A 90 -9.77 15.79 -6.47
C ASN A 90 -10.82 15.84 -7.60
N TYR A 91 -11.12 16.99 -8.18
CA TYR A 91 -12.24 17.11 -9.11
C TYR A 91 -11.96 18.06 -10.27
N TYR A 92 -11.72 17.51 -11.47
CA TYR A 92 -11.72 18.28 -12.73
C TYR A 92 -12.27 17.50 -13.91
N PRO A 93 -13.02 18.16 -14.81
CA PRO A 93 -13.27 17.66 -16.15
C PRO A 93 -11.95 17.51 -16.94
N ASP A 94 -11.85 16.48 -17.76
CA ASP A 94 -10.63 16.12 -18.50
C ASP A 94 -10.09 17.23 -19.42
N ASP A 95 -10.94 18.14 -19.91
CA ASP A 95 -10.58 19.24 -20.80
C ASP A 95 -9.68 20.32 -20.16
N GLN A 96 -9.72 20.45 -18.83
CA GLN A 96 -8.88 21.43 -18.11
C GLN A 96 -7.56 20.83 -17.60
N ARG A 97 -7.47 19.50 -17.52
CA ARG A 97 -6.33 18.79 -16.96
C ARG A 97 -5.01 19.07 -17.68
N ASN A 98 -5.03 19.08 -19.01
CA ASN A 98 -3.82 19.29 -19.81
C ASN A 98 -3.29 20.71 -19.68
N ARG A 99 -4.18 21.71 -19.71
CA ARG A 99 -3.80 23.12 -19.56
C ARG A 99 -3.22 23.42 -18.19
N GLU A 100 -3.82 22.91 -17.14
CA GLU A 100 -3.31 23.10 -15.78
C GLU A 100 -1.95 22.42 -15.60
N LYS A 101 -1.74 21.26 -16.22
CA LYS A 101 -0.45 20.58 -16.26
C LYS A 101 0.63 21.44 -16.91
N GLU A 102 0.34 22.07 -18.06
CA GLU A 102 1.26 22.99 -18.73
C GLU A 102 1.63 24.18 -17.84
N ILE A 103 0.64 24.81 -17.22
CA ILE A 103 0.86 25.96 -16.34
C ILE A 103 1.69 25.57 -15.10
N ARG A 104 1.40 24.41 -14.51
CA ARG A 104 2.16 23.90 -13.39
C ARG A 104 3.61 23.63 -13.76
N ASN A 105 3.87 23.06 -14.93
CA ASN A 105 5.23 22.84 -15.43
C ASN A 105 6.00 24.14 -15.61
N LEU A 106 5.34 25.25 -15.92
CA LEU A 106 5.94 26.57 -16.00
C LEU A 106 6.23 27.19 -14.63
N ILE A 107 5.40 26.88 -13.62
CA ILE A 107 5.56 27.40 -12.26
C ILE A 107 6.55 26.57 -11.45
N PHE A 108 6.48 25.27 -11.62
CA PHE A 108 7.36 24.30 -10.99
C PHE A 108 8.21 23.68 -12.10
N PRO A 109 9.48 24.12 -12.29
CA PRO A 109 10.30 23.54 -13.32
C PRO A 109 10.37 22.04 -13.08
N SER A 110 9.98 21.29 -14.08
CA SER A 110 10.16 19.86 -14.07
C SER A 110 11.67 19.61 -13.92
N TYR A 111 12.05 19.07 -12.79
CA TYR A 111 13.30 18.32 -12.70
C TYR A 111 13.19 17.26 -13.81
N ASN A 112 14.04 17.32 -14.82
CA ASN A 112 14.10 16.43 -15.97
C ASN A 112 12.96 15.41 -16.03
N ASN A 113 12.01 15.59 -16.90
CA ASN A 113 10.70 14.96 -17.11
C ASN A 113 10.62 13.41 -17.04
N ASN A 114 11.23 12.74 -16.10
CA ASN A 114 11.21 11.27 -16.03
C ASN A 114 11.40 10.72 -14.60
N ASN A 115 11.15 11.51 -13.57
CA ASN A 115 11.33 11.03 -12.20
C ASN A 115 10.16 10.15 -11.77
N ILE A 116 10.46 8.96 -11.28
CA ILE A 116 9.50 7.98 -10.79
C ILE A 116 9.64 7.86 -9.28
N CYS A 117 8.55 8.02 -8.57
CA CYS A 117 8.47 7.72 -7.14
C CYS A 117 7.78 6.37 -6.92
N LEU A 118 8.41 5.50 -6.17
CA LEU A 118 7.83 4.29 -5.62
C LEU A 118 7.51 4.53 -4.15
N ILE A 119 6.23 4.52 -3.78
CA ILE A 119 5.82 4.77 -2.39
C ILE A 119 5.82 3.45 -1.63
N THR A 120 6.72 3.32 -0.65
CA THR A 120 6.81 2.15 0.23
C THR A 120 6.14 2.41 1.58
N ARG A 121 5.69 1.35 2.24
CA ARG A 121 5.17 1.42 3.61
C ARG A 121 5.91 0.51 4.57
N ARG A 122 6.09 -0.76 4.22
CA ARG A 122 6.64 -1.81 5.11
C ARG A 122 7.35 -2.87 4.30
N ASN A 123 8.31 -3.57 4.92
CA ASN A 123 8.99 -4.72 4.34
C ASN A 123 8.18 -6.02 4.57
N SER A 124 6.93 -6.02 4.13
CA SER A 124 5.99 -7.12 4.34
C SER A 124 5.10 -7.33 3.12
N GLY A 125 5.71 -7.63 1.97
CA GLY A 125 5.04 -7.80 0.69
C GLY A 125 4.67 -6.44 0.04
N CYS A 126 5.63 -5.53 -0.03
CA CYS A 126 5.44 -4.24 -0.66
C CYS A 126 5.79 -4.29 -2.14
N ASN A 127 4.79 -4.02 -3.02
CA ASN A 127 5.01 -3.98 -4.47
C ASN A 127 6.03 -2.91 -4.89
N ALA A 128 6.01 -1.74 -4.26
CA ALA A 128 6.96 -0.66 -4.55
C ALA A 128 8.40 -1.06 -4.20
N LEU A 129 8.61 -1.70 -3.04
CA LEU A 129 9.93 -2.20 -2.64
C LEU A 129 10.40 -3.31 -3.59
N ALA A 130 9.51 -4.21 -4.00
CA ALA A 130 9.84 -5.27 -4.94
C ALA A 130 10.25 -4.71 -6.31
N LEU A 131 9.56 -3.70 -6.83
CA LEU A 131 9.94 -2.98 -8.05
C LEU A 131 11.31 -2.32 -7.90
N TYR A 132 11.59 -1.70 -6.75
CA TYR A 132 12.87 -1.06 -6.51
C TYR A 132 14.03 -2.07 -6.44
N LYS A 133 13.80 -3.23 -5.83
CA LYS A 133 14.79 -4.32 -5.80
C LYS A 133 15.02 -4.95 -7.19
N ASN A 134 14.04 -4.88 -8.08
CA ASN A 134 14.06 -5.43 -9.43
C ASN A 134 14.11 -4.34 -10.50
N LEU A 135 14.92 -3.29 -10.30
CA LEU A 135 15.15 -2.26 -11.31
C LEU A 135 15.75 -2.88 -12.57
N PRO A 136 15.14 -2.67 -13.76
CA PRO A 136 15.65 -3.27 -14.97
C PRO A 136 16.91 -2.55 -15.47
N ASN A 137 17.87 -3.31 -15.96
CA ASN A 137 19.14 -2.76 -16.50
C ASN A 137 18.94 -1.89 -17.76
N TYR A 138 17.77 -2.00 -18.42
CA TYR A 138 17.42 -1.22 -19.61
C TYR A 138 16.74 0.11 -19.30
N LEU A 139 16.59 0.48 -18.03
CA LEU A 139 16.06 1.80 -17.70
C LEU A 139 16.90 2.90 -18.34
N PRO A 140 16.27 3.86 -19.05
CA PRO A 140 16.98 4.99 -19.61
C PRO A 140 17.75 5.75 -18.52
N LYS A 141 19.00 6.13 -18.80
CA LYS A 141 19.89 6.78 -17.82
C LYS A 141 19.37 8.12 -17.28
N ASN A 142 18.44 8.73 -17.96
CA ASN A 142 17.80 9.98 -17.55
C ASN A 142 16.57 9.77 -16.65
N ILE A 143 16.18 8.51 -16.37
CA ILE A 143 15.11 8.20 -15.42
C ILE A 143 15.72 8.03 -14.03
N ILE A 144 15.23 8.80 -13.09
CA ILE A 144 15.56 8.67 -11.66
C ILE A 144 14.39 7.96 -10.99
N VAL A 145 14.70 6.93 -10.21
CA VAL A 145 13.71 6.16 -9.44
C VAL A 145 14.02 6.31 -7.96
N ASP A 146 13.12 6.92 -7.23
CA ASP A 146 13.19 7.07 -5.78
C ASP A 146 12.22 6.13 -5.07
N LEU A 147 12.68 5.47 -4.01
CA LEU A 147 11.86 4.71 -3.09
C LEU A 147 11.67 5.53 -1.81
N LEU A 148 10.47 6.04 -1.59
CA LEU A 148 10.16 6.94 -0.47
C LEU A 148 9.03 6.36 0.39
N ASP A 149 9.07 6.64 1.69
CA ASP A 149 7.87 6.49 2.50
C ASP A 149 6.85 7.59 2.19
N TYR A 150 5.62 7.43 2.68
CA TYR A 150 4.54 8.37 2.38
C TYR A 150 4.83 9.80 2.86
N ASN A 151 5.48 9.97 4.01
CA ASN A 151 5.77 11.30 4.56
C ASN A 151 6.83 12.02 3.74
N GLU A 152 7.89 11.33 3.34
CA GLU A 152 8.92 11.86 2.45
C GLU A 152 8.34 12.16 1.06
N TYR A 153 7.49 11.26 0.52
CA TYR A 153 6.77 11.53 -0.73
C TYR A 153 5.96 12.84 -0.63
N GLN A 154 5.21 13.05 0.44
CA GLN A 154 4.40 14.27 0.61
C GLN A 154 5.24 15.55 0.58
N LYS A 155 6.46 15.54 1.11
CA LYS A 155 7.37 16.68 1.08
C LYS A 155 7.90 16.97 -0.34
N HIS A 156 8.03 15.94 -1.18
CA HIS A 156 8.73 16.02 -2.46
C HIS A 156 7.87 15.67 -3.67
N LYS A 157 6.55 15.50 -3.51
CA LYS A 157 5.63 14.99 -4.54
C LYS A 157 5.68 15.76 -5.88
N HIS A 158 6.00 17.05 -5.83
CA HIS A 158 6.13 17.91 -7.02
C HIS A 158 7.33 17.55 -7.91
N LYS A 159 8.27 16.73 -7.43
CA LYS A 159 9.46 16.30 -8.17
C LYS A 159 9.22 15.12 -9.10
N PHE A 160 8.05 14.47 -9.01
CA PHE A 160 7.80 13.20 -9.67
C PHE A 160 6.74 13.31 -10.75
N ASP A 161 7.07 12.83 -11.94
CA ASP A 161 6.16 12.77 -13.09
C ASP A 161 5.32 11.50 -13.06
N THR A 162 5.82 10.46 -12.43
CA THR A 162 5.12 9.18 -12.25
C THR A 162 5.23 8.72 -10.80
N VAL A 163 4.12 8.28 -10.24
CA VAL A 163 4.04 7.74 -8.88
C VAL A 163 3.43 6.36 -8.93
N VAL A 164 4.14 5.39 -8.36
CA VAL A 164 3.64 4.04 -8.15
C VAL A 164 3.30 3.89 -6.66
N SER A 165 2.02 3.72 -6.36
CA SER A 165 1.50 3.60 -5.01
C SER A 165 0.95 2.21 -4.71
N THR A 166 0.75 1.90 -3.42
CA THR A 166 0.28 0.59 -2.95
C THR A 166 -0.98 0.65 -2.09
N HIS A 167 -1.40 1.85 -1.70
CA HIS A 167 -2.59 2.11 -0.88
C HIS A 167 -3.32 3.37 -1.36
N MET A 168 -3.24 3.64 -2.65
CA MET A 168 -3.82 4.83 -3.28
C MET A 168 -3.32 6.16 -2.67
N GLU A 169 -2.06 6.17 -2.22
CA GLU A 169 -1.44 7.35 -1.59
C GLU A 169 -1.35 8.54 -2.53
N SER A 170 -1.15 8.29 -3.81
CA SER A 170 -1.00 9.32 -4.85
C SER A 170 -2.32 9.97 -5.26
N ARG A 171 -3.47 9.42 -4.86
CA ARG A 171 -4.81 9.89 -5.27
C ARG A 171 -5.11 11.37 -5.04
N TYR A 172 -4.33 12.03 -4.19
CA TYR A 172 -4.49 13.44 -3.84
C TYR A 172 -3.58 14.37 -4.63
N TYR A 173 -2.79 13.84 -5.58
CA TYR A 173 -1.85 14.65 -6.35
C TYR A 173 -1.95 14.32 -7.84
N LYS A 174 -2.48 15.27 -8.62
CA LYS A 174 -2.82 15.08 -10.04
C LYS A 174 -1.72 15.43 -11.04
N ASN A 175 -0.59 15.95 -10.58
CA ASN A 175 0.48 16.40 -11.48
C ASN A 175 1.34 15.26 -12.00
N SER A 176 1.22 14.09 -11.38
CA SER A 176 1.93 12.88 -11.76
C SER A 176 0.98 11.89 -12.41
N LEU A 177 1.52 11.00 -13.21
CA LEU A 177 0.84 9.77 -13.60
C LEU A 177 0.75 8.89 -12.35
N ASN A 178 -0.45 8.50 -11.97
CA ASN A 178 -0.71 7.73 -10.77
C ASN A 178 -1.00 6.28 -11.14
N ILE A 179 -0.04 5.40 -10.82
CA ILE A 179 -0.14 3.96 -11.04
C ILE A 179 -0.33 3.28 -9.68
N GLU A 180 -1.43 2.54 -9.55
CA GLU A 180 -1.75 1.83 -8.31
C GLU A 180 -1.46 0.35 -8.46
N THR A 181 -0.76 -0.24 -7.50
CA THR A 181 -0.48 -1.68 -7.45
C THR A 181 -1.31 -2.41 -6.42
N TRP A 182 -1.94 -1.68 -5.49
CA TRP A 182 -2.60 -2.23 -4.32
C TRP A 182 -1.67 -3.13 -3.47
N HIS A 183 -2.23 -3.80 -2.48
CA HIS A 183 -1.42 -4.56 -1.51
C HIS A 183 -1.99 -5.97 -1.23
N GLY A 184 -2.67 -6.57 -2.19
CA GLY A 184 -3.12 -7.95 -2.12
C GLY A 184 -4.49 -8.19 -2.75
N PHE A 185 -4.81 -9.48 -2.91
CA PHE A 185 -6.13 -9.87 -3.38
C PHE A 185 -7.17 -9.58 -2.28
N PRO A 186 -8.32 -8.95 -2.59
CA PRO A 186 -9.33 -8.62 -1.59
C PRO A 186 -10.16 -9.86 -1.22
N LEU A 187 -10.19 -10.21 0.05
CA LEU A 187 -11.19 -11.09 0.63
C LEU A 187 -12.14 -10.31 1.54
N LYS A 188 -11.59 -9.33 2.23
CA LYS A 188 -12.28 -8.43 3.16
C LYS A 188 -13.04 -7.36 2.39
N SER A 189 -14.16 -6.88 2.95
CA SER A 189 -14.86 -5.72 2.41
C SER A 189 -13.94 -4.51 2.34
N ILE A 190 -13.83 -3.93 1.15
CA ILE A 190 -13.05 -2.73 0.83
C ILE A 190 -13.83 -1.86 -0.17
N GLY A 191 -13.43 -0.62 -0.33
CA GLY A 191 -14.06 0.29 -1.28
C GLY A 191 -15.56 0.48 -0.98
N ILE A 192 -16.40 0.31 -2.00
CA ILE A 192 -17.85 0.50 -1.86
C ILE A 192 -18.55 -0.58 -1.02
N SER A 193 -17.91 -1.74 -0.81
CA SER A 193 -18.47 -2.82 0.03
C SER A 193 -18.22 -2.64 1.54
N GLU A 194 -17.47 -1.61 1.94
CA GLU A 194 -17.10 -1.38 3.33
C GLU A 194 -18.30 -0.87 4.14
N LYS A 195 -18.68 -1.56 5.25
CA LYS A 195 -19.90 -1.28 6.04
C LYS A 195 -19.91 0.11 6.70
N ASN A 196 -18.74 0.60 7.13
CA ASN A 196 -18.57 1.91 7.80
C ASN A 196 -17.84 2.89 6.87
N ARG A 197 -18.32 3.00 5.65
CA ARG A 197 -17.69 3.80 4.61
C ARG A 197 -17.55 5.27 5.04
N VAL A 198 -16.32 5.71 5.26
CA VAL A 198 -15.96 7.11 5.09
C VAL A 198 -15.75 7.29 3.58
N ASP A 199 -16.29 8.33 2.98
CA ASP A 199 -16.33 8.54 1.51
C ASP A 199 -14.92 8.84 0.91
N ASN A 200 -13.93 8.04 1.31
CA ASN A 200 -12.52 8.19 0.91
C ASN A 200 -12.22 7.65 -0.49
N TYR A 201 -13.16 6.92 -1.09
CA TYR A 201 -12.97 6.24 -2.39
C TYR A 201 -13.89 6.78 -3.49
N SER A 202 -14.56 7.91 -3.27
CA SER A 202 -15.35 8.55 -4.31
C SER A 202 -14.46 9.02 -5.46
N ASN A 203 -14.95 8.82 -6.69
CA ASN A 203 -14.29 9.27 -7.92
C ASN A 203 -12.82 8.81 -8.07
N MET A 204 -12.52 7.55 -7.73
CA MET A 204 -11.17 7.00 -7.92
C MET A 204 -10.76 6.95 -9.39
N ASN A 205 -11.73 6.83 -10.30
CA ASN A 205 -11.49 6.82 -11.73
C ASN A 205 -10.74 8.06 -12.22
N GLY A 206 -11.09 9.25 -11.72
CA GLY A 206 -10.40 10.50 -12.04
C GLY A 206 -9.04 10.69 -11.37
N LYS A 207 -8.68 9.83 -10.41
CA LYS A 207 -7.49 9.97 -9.55
C LYS A 207 -6.36 9.00 -9.88
N ILE A 208 -6.71 7.85 -10.48
CA ILE A 208 -5.77 6.78 -10.83
C ILE A 208 -5.72 6.66 -12.36
N ASP A 209 -4.53 6.67 -12.91
CA ASP A 209 -4.33 6.56 -14.36
C ASP A 209 -4.25 5.11 -14.81
N ARG A 210 -3.57 4.23 -14.04
CA ARG A 210 -3.50 2.79 -14.30
C ARG A 210 -3.48 2.01 -12.99
N VAL A 211 -3.97 0.77 -13.05
CA VAL A 211 -3.95 -0.19 -11.94
C VAL A 211 -3.24 -1.46 -12.40
N ILE A 212 -2.25 -1.88 -11.65
CA ILE A 212 -1.56 -3.16 -11.86
C ILE A 212 -2.43 -4.29 -11.32
N SER A 213 -2.55 -5.35 -12.09
CA SER A 213 -3.50 -6.43 -11.82
C SER A 213 -2.86 -7.82 -11.81
N TYR A 214 -3.40 -8.69 -10.95
CA TYR A 214 -3.08 -10.12 -10.90
C TYR A 214 -3.59 -10.87 -12.14
N SER A 215 -4.84 -10.55 -12.54
CA SER A 215 -5.60 -11.22 -13.60
C SER A 215 -6.83 -10.40 -13.99
N ASP A 216 -7.52 -10.81 -15.05
CA ASP A 216 -8.81 -10.22 -15.42
C ASP A 216 -9.85 -10.36 -14.30
N PHE A 217 -9.87 -11.50 -13.60
CA PHE A 217 -10.77 -11.72 -12.47
C PHE A 217 -10.56 -10.69 -11.36
N TYR A 218 -9.31 -10.44 -10.98
CA TYR A 218 -8.97 -9.39 -10.03
C TYR A 218 -9.36 -8.00 -10.55
N SER A 219 -9.11 -7.72 -11.84
CA SER A 219 -9.43 -6.44 -12.46
C SER A 219 -10.92 -6.12 -12.35
N TYR A 220 -11.80 -7.08 -12.64
CA TYR A 220 -13.25 -6.89 -12.52
C TYR A 220 -13.69 -6.62 -11.07
N ILE A 221 -13.13 -7.36 -10.11
CA ILE A 221 -13.42 -7.15 -8.69
C ILE A 221 -13.01 -5.73 -8.26
N MET A 222 -11.77 -5.33 -8.54
CA MET A 222 -11.24 -4.03 -8.11
C MET A 222 -11.90 -2.87 -8.85
N SER A 223 -12.21 -3.02 -10.13
CA SER A 223 -12.98 -2.06 -10.92
C SER A 223 -14.33 -1.78 -10.26
N SER A 224 -15.04 -2.83 -9.87
CA SER A 224 -16.33 -2.71 -9.18
C SER A 224 -16.17 -2.04 -7.80
N LEU A 225 -15.21 -2.49 -6.97
CA LEU A 225 -15.04 -2.03 -5.60
C LEU A 225 -14.58 -0.57 -5.48
N PHE A 226 -13.81 -0.08 -6.44
CA PHE A 226 -13.24 1.28 -6.43
C PHE A 226 -13.82 2.21 -7.50
N GLN A 227 -14.75 1.71 -8.31
CA GLN A 227 -15.35 2.47 -9.41
C GLN A 227 -14.30 3.05 -10.36
N ILE A 228 -13.33 2.22 -10.74
CA ILE A 228 -12.28 2.53 -11.71
C ILE A 228 -12.59 1.79 -13.01
N ASP A 229 -12.50 2.46 -14.15
CA ASP A 229 -12.77 1.88 -15.46
C ASP A 229 -11.86 0.68 -15.72
N ILE A 230 -12.44 -0.40 -16.22
CA ILE A 230 -11.72 -1.67 -16.46
C ILE A 230 -10.52 -1.50 -17.41
N GLU A 231 -10.60 -0.55 -18.36
CA GLU A 231 -9.55 -0.25 -19.32
C GLU A 231 -8.26 0.30 -18.68
N LYS A 232 -8.33 0.75 -17.43
CA LYS A 232 -7.17 1.22 -16.67
C LYS A 232 -6.36 0.10 -16.04
N PHE A 233 -6.89 -1.12 -16.03
CA PHE A 233 -6.21 -2.26 -15.44
C PHE A 233 -5.24 -2.90 -16.44
N ILE A 234 -4.01 -3.18 -15.97
CA ILE A 234 -2.97 -3.83 -16.75
C ILE A 234 -2.60 -5.14 -16.04
N VAL A 235 -2.86 -6.26 -16.69
CA VAL A 235 -2.54 -7.59 -16.15
C VAL A 235 -1.05 -7.88 -16.34
N THR A 236 -0.32 -7.86 -15.24
CA THR A 236 1.14 -8.08 -15.20
C THR A 236 1.56 -9.12 -14.16
N GLY A 237 0.66 -9.48 -13.24
CA GLY A 237 1.01 -10.04 -11.94
C GLY A 237 1.53 -8.95 -10.99
N MET A 238 1.83 -9.33 -9.75
CA MET A 238 2.26 -8.39 -8.71
C MET A 238 3.77 -8.46 -8.46
N PRO A 239 4.48 -7.33 -8.43
CA PRO A 239 5.93 -7.29 -8.24
C PRO A 239 6.41 -8.03 -7.00
N ARG A 240 5.70 -7.94 -5.88
CA ARG A 240 6.07 -8.61 -4.63
C ARG A 240 6.11 -10.14 -4.74
N ASN A 241 5.37 -10.71 -5.70
CA ASN A 241 5.34 -12.15 -5.92
C ASN A 241 6.68 -12.67 -6.48
N ASP A 242 7.46 -11.81 -7.14
CA ASP A 242 8.79 -12.15 -7.63
C ASP A 242 9.76 -12.45 -6.48
N LEU A 243 9.54 -11.82 -5.30
CA LEU A 243 10.33 -12.06 -4.09
C LEU A 243 10.14 -13.47 -3.52
N LEU A 244 9.03 -14.16 -3.84
CA LEU A 244 8.78 -15.54 -3.44
C LEU A 244 9.76 -16.52 -4.07
N ASN A 245 10.35 -16.19 -5.21
CA ASN A 245 11.33 -17.03 -5.89
C ASN A 245 12.77 -16.76 -5.45
N ASN A 246 12.99 -16.34 -4.21
CA ASN A 246 14.32 -16.10 -3.70
C ASN A 246 15.05 -17.42 -3.40
N PRO A 247 16.16 -17.75 -4.08
CA PRO A 247 16.92 -18.97 -3.82
C PRO A 247 17.57 -18.99 -2.44
N ASN A 248 17.76 -17.83 -1.81
CA ASN A 248 18.36 -17.67 -0.48
C ASN A 248 17.32 -17.63 0.65
N SER A 249 16.04 -17.89 0.35
CA SER A 249 14.94 -17.78 1.30
C SER A 249 15.22 -18.49 2.63
N ARG A 250 15.80 -19.69 2.58
CA ARG A 250 16.13 -20.49 3.77
C ARG A 250 17.28 -19.90 4.58
N SER A 251 18.35 -19.45 3.92
CA SER A 251 19.50 -18.83 4.61
C SER A 251 19.13 -17.50 5.24
N PHE A 252 18.29 -16.70 4.57
CA PHE A 252 17.76 -15.47 5.14
C PHE A 252 16.92 -15.73 6.38
N LEU A 253 16.08 -16.77 6.37
CA LEU A 253 15.35 -17.17 7.56
C LEU A 253 16.29 -17.58 8.69
N GLU A 254 17.30 -18.43 8.43
CA GLU A 254 18.28 -18.89 9.43
C GLU A 254 19.03 -17.72 10.07
N GLU A 255 19.41 -16.72 9.27
CA GLU A 255 20.05 -15.50 9.77
C GLU A 255 19.10 -14.69 10.66
N MET A 256 17.84 -14.54 10.27
CA MET A 256 16.85 -13.77 11.03
C MET A 256 16.49 -14.43 12.37
N ILE A 257 16.35 -15.75 12.41
CA ILE A 257 16.04 -16.47 13.66
C ILE A 257 17.29 -16.90 14.43
N ASN A 258 18.47 -16.64 13.89
CA ASN A 258 19.77 -17.07 14.44
C ASN A 258 19.81 -18.57 14.81
N CYS A 259 19.26 -19.41 13.92
CA CYS A 259 19.12 -20.85 14.16
C CYS A 259 19.25 -21.64 12.85
N ASN A 260 19.98 -22.76 12.90
CA ASN A 260 20.08 -23.68 11.76
C ASN A 260 18.78 -24.46 11.58
N THR A 261 18.27 -24.47 10.38
CA THR A 261 16.99 -25.13 10.05
C THR A 261 17.16 -26.44 9.29
N LYS A 262 18.37 -26.94 9.11
CA LYS A 262 18.65 -28.18 8.38
C LYS A 262 17.89 -29.37 8.98
N GLY A 263 17.11 -30.05 8.14
CA GLY A 263 16.28 -31.18 8.57
C GLY A 263 15.00 -30.82 9.31
N LYS A 264 14.73 -29.52 9.51
CA LYS A 264 13.51 -29.03 10.15
C LYS A 264 12.44 -28.61 9.15
N LYS A 265 11.19 -28.90 9.45
CA LYS A 265 10.03 -28.33 8.75
C LYS A 265 9.72 -26.95 9.30
N ILE A 266 9.43 -26.01 8.43
CA ILE A 266 9.08 -24.63 8.79
C ILE A 266 7.60 -24.40 8.63
N ILE A 267 6.94 -24.04 9.70
CA ILE A 267 5.55 -23.64 9.75
C ILE A 267 5.53 -22.12 9.95
N MET A 268 4.93 -21.37 9.04
CA MET A 268 4.77 -19.92 9.20
C MET A 268 3.36 -19.59 9.65
N TYR A 269 3.22 -18.76 10.69
CA TYR A 269 1.94 -18.25 11.17
C TYR A 269 1.85 -16.75 10.94
N VAL A 270 0.91 -16.37 10.06
CA VAL A 270 0.74 -14.97 9.59
C VAL A 270 -0.73 -14.57 9.74
N PRO A 271 -1.18 -14.20 10.95
CA PRO A 271 -2.56 -13.82 11.20
C PRO A 271 -2.89 -12.40 10.71
N THR A 272 -4.17 -12.16 10.45
CA THR A 272 -4.70 -10.82 10.21
C THR A 272 -4.82 -10.04 11.52
N PHE A 273 -4.49 -8.76 11.46
CA PHE A 273 -4.73 -7.82 12.55
C PHE A 273 -6.21 -7.74 12.94
N ARG A 274 -6.48 -7.66 14.26
CA ARG A 274 -7.82 -7.44 14.82
C ARG A 274 -7.90 -6.07 15.48
N TYR A 275 -8.75 -5.20 14.95
CA TYR A 275 -9.01 -3.90 15.54
C TYR A 275 -10.06 -4.03 16.66
N ARG A 276 -9.65 -3.87 17.92
CA ARG A 276 -10.57 -3.80 19.08
C ARG A 276 -10.90 -2.34 19.38
N LYS A 277 -12.14 -1.92 19.16
CA LYS A 277 -12.62 -0.55 19.40
C LYS A 277 -12.66 -0.13 20.89
N GLU A 278 -12.59 -1.05 21.86
CA GLU A 278 -13.03 -0.74 23.25
C GLU A 278 -12.15 -1.27 24.39
N LYS A 279 -10.88 -1.63 24.20
CA LYS A 279 -10.05 -1.90 25.38
C LYS A 279 -8.67 -1.25 25.27
N LYS A 280 -8.41 -0.31 26.21
CA LYS A 280 -7.04 -0.07 26.67
C LYS A 280 -6.49 -1.45 27.06
N VAL A 281 -5.41 -1.83 26.37
CA VAL A 281 -4.70 -3.10 26.63
C VAL A 281 -4.29 -3.10 28.08
N ASN A 282 -4.97 -3.88 28.91
CA ASN A 282 -4.41 -4.30 30.19
C ASN A 282 -3.45 -5.46 29.90
N ASP A 283 -2.29 -5.44 30.53
CA ASP A 283 -1.24 -6.44 30.46
C ASP A 283 -1.80 -7.87 30.37
N GLY A 284 -1.47 -8.58 29.29
CA GLY A 284 -1.72 -10.01 29.11
C GLY A 284 -2.62 -10.46 27.95
N ASP A 285 -3.43 -9.56 27.34
CA ASP A 285 -4.24 -9.90 26.16
C ASP A 285 -3.47 -9.59 24.87
N THR A 286 -2.59 -10.48 24.48
CA THR A 286 -1.97 -10.45 23.15
C THR A 286 -3.03 -10.79 22.10
N ASN A 287 -3.07 -10.04 20.97
CA ASN A 287 -3.91 -10.37 19.82
C ASN A 287 -3.48 -11.66 19.08
N ILE A 288 -2.51 -12.38 19.61
CA ILE A 288 -2.09 -13.70 19.14
C ILE A 288 -3.18 -14.68 19.55
N PHE A 289 -3.66 -15.49 18.60
CA PHE A 289 -4.69 -16.48 18.86
C PHE A 289 -4.23 -17.63 19.77
N PHE A 290 -2.99 -17.61 20.24
CA PHE A 290 -2.41 -18.61 21.17
C PHE A 290 -2.19 -17.99 22.55
N ASN A 291 -2.66 -18.66 23.59
CA ASN A 291 -2.26 -18.39 24.96
C ASN A 291 -0.95 -19.12 25.31
N LYS A 292 -0.40 -18.87 26.50
CA LYS A 292 0.87 -19.45 26.94
C LYS A 292 0.83 -20.99 27.03
N GLU A 293 -0.30 -21.57 27.42
CA GLU A 293 -0.49 -23.03 27.49
C GLU A 293 -0.51 -23.63 26.09
N GLU A 294 -1.24 -23.03 25.16
CA GLU A 294 -1.29 -23.43 23.74
C GLU A 294 0.10 -23.34 23.10
N LEU A 295 0.88 -22.28 23.35
CA LEU A 295 2.26 -22.17 22.86
C LEU A 295 3.18 -23.25 23.45
N THR A 296 3.00 -23.60 24.72
CA THR A 296 3.76 -24.73 25.35
C THR A 296 3.44 -26.05 24.66
N LEU A 297 2.15 -26.29 24.37
CA LEU A 297 1.72 -27.50 23.66
C LEU A 297 2.23 -27.52 22.21
N ILE A 298 2.18 -26.38 21.52
CA ILE A 298 2.76 -26.21 20.17
C ILE A 298 4.25 -26.51 20.20
N ASN A 299 5.02 -25.96 21.16
CA ASN A 299 6.46 -26.16 21.23
C ASN A 299 6.80 -27.65 21.41
N ASN A 300 6.09 -28.38 22.29
CA ASN A 300 6.26 -29.79 22.47
C ASN A 300 5.91 -30.60 21.22
N PHE A 301 4.85 -30.21 20.52
CA PHE A 301 4.48 -30.79 19.23
C PHE A 301 5.58 -30.60 18.18
N LEU A 302 6.13 -29.38 18.07
CA LEU A 302 7.19 -29.01 17.13
C LEU A 302 8.48 -29.80 17.39
N LEU A 303 8.88 -29.94 18.69
CA LEU A 303 10.01 -30.75 19.11
C LEU A 303 9.86 -32.20 18.65
N SER A 304 8.65 -32.79 18.82
CA SER A 304 8.36 -34.17 18.45
C SER A 304 8.26 -34.42 16.94
N ASN A 305 8.18 -33.36 16.12
CA ASN A 305 7.99 -33.46 14.68
C ASN A 305 9.10 -32.73 13.88
N ASP A 306 10.27 -32.52 14.48
CA ASP A 306 11.41 -31.84 13.85
C ASP A 306 11.00 -30.55 13.09
N SER A 307 10.25 -29.70 13.77
CA SER A 307 9.63 -28.52 13.13
C SER A 307 9.91 -27.25 13.92
N TYR A 308 9.87 -26.12 13.21
CA TYR A 308 9.90 -24.78 13.79
C TYR A 308 8.62 -24.03 13.41
N LEU A 309 8.11 -23.22 14.34
CA LEU A 309 7.06 -22.23 14.09
C LEU A 309 7.69 -20.84 14.01
N VAL A 310 7.52 -20.18 12.88
CA VAL A 310 7.91 -18.78 12.68
C VAL A 310 6.65 -17.93 12.60
N MET A 311 6.48 -17.05 13.57
CA MET A 311 5.32 -16.19 13.68
C MET A 311 5.67 -14.79 13.19
N LYS A 312 4.80 -14.21 12.35
CA LYS A 312 4.88 -12.79 11.97
C LYS A 312 3.61 -12.08 12.43
N PRO A 313 3.59 -11.61 13.68
CA PRO A 313 2.47 -10.84 14.21
C PRO A 313 2.37 -9.45 13.58
N HIS A 314 1.24 -8.78 13.81
CA HIS A 314 1.10 -7.38 13.43
C HIS A 314 1.97 -6.50 14.35
N PRO A 315 2.55 -5.36 13.88
CA PRO A 315 3.47 -4.51 14.66
C PRO A 315 2.93 -3.95 15.98
N ILE A 316 1.61 -3.94 16.14
CA ILE A 316 0.96 -3.44 17.39
C ILE A 316 0.98 -4.50 18.51
N GLU A 317 1.31 -5.75 18.18
CA GLU A 317 1.28 -6.85 19.15
C GLU A 317 2.60 -6.93 19.92
N ASN A 318 2.53 -6.98 21.23
CA ASN A 318 3.72 -7.22 22.06
C ASN A 318 4.02 -8.73 22.10
N VAL A 319 5.11 -9.12 21.44
CA VAL A 319 5.53 -10.52 21.29
C VAL A 319 6.93 -10.79 21.85
N GLU A 320 7.57 -9.79 22.46
CA GLU A 320 8.92 -9.92 23.01
C GLU A 320 9.05 -11.08 24.02
N TRP A 321 7.98 -11.38 24.75
CA TRP A 321 7.91 -12.46 25.73
C TRP A 321 7.94 -13.86 25.10
N ILE A 322 7.76 -14.01 23.78
CA ILE A 322 7.78 -15.31 23.09
C ILE A 322 9.22 -15.70 22.78
N ASN A 323 10.00 -14.77 22.23
CA ASN A 323 11.38 -15.03 21.84
C ASN A 323 12.24 -15.40 23.07
N GLY A 324 12.93 -16.53 22.98
CA GLY A 324 13.78 -17.05 24.05
C GLY A 324 13.05 -17.87 25.14
N ASN A 325 11.70 -17.86 25.14
CA ASN A 325 10.94 -18.69 26.08
C ASN A 325 10.53 -20.05 25.53
N PHE A 326 10.64 -20.23 24.22
CA PHE A 326 10.33 -21.48 23.51
C PHE A 326 11.46 -21.83 22.57
N GLU A 327 11.85 -23.10 22.54
CA GLU A 327 12.99 -23.56 21.75
C GLU A 327 12.69 -23.59 20.23
N ASN A 328 11.46 -23.92 19.87
CA ASN A 328 11.06 -24.16 18.49
C ASN A 328 10.07 -23.08 17.95
N ILE A 329 9.89 -21.96 18.66
CA ILE A 329 8.98 -20.89 18.26
C ILE A 329 9.76 -19.56 18.18
N PHE A 330 9.67 -18.91 17.02
CA PHE A 330 10.34 -17.64 16.73
C PHE A 330 9.31 -16.60 16.30
N CYS A 331 9.45 -15.37 16.79
CA CYS A 331 8.66 -14.22 16.34
C CYS A 331 9.55 -13.23 15.59
N LEU A 332 9.13 -12.85 14.38
CA LEU A 332 9.78 -11.84 13.55
C LEU A 332 8.89 -10.61 13.44
N THR A 333 9.45 -9.45 13.75
CA THR A 333 8.77 -8.16 13.70
C THR A 333 9.13 -7.37 12.44
N ASP A 334 8.39 -6.31 12.13
CA ASP A 334 8.74 -5.41 11.02
C ASP A 334 10.14 -4.78 11.22
N ASP A 335 10.56 -4.55 12.48
CA ASP A 335 11.88 -4.01 12.79
C ASP A 335 13.02 -4.99 12.44
N ASP A 336 12.79 -6.29 12.58
CA ASP A 336 13.78 -7.30 12.19
C ASP A 336 13.98 -7.27 10.67
N PHE A 337 12.91 -7.19 9.90
CA PHE A 337 12.97 -7.06 8.43
C PHE A 337 13.62 -5.75 7.99
N ASN A 338 13.32 -4.63 8.66
CA ASN A 338 13.92 -3.33 8.36
C ASN A 338 15.43 -3.33 8.63
N LYS A 339 15.88 -3.90 9.75
CA LYS A 339 17.31 -4.00 10.10
C LYS A 339 18.09 -4.81 9.08
N GLN A 340 17.55 -5.92 8.62
CA GLN A 340 18.17 -6.81 7.64
C GLN A 340 17.96 -6.34 6.19
N LYS A 341 17.11 -5.32 5.94
CA LYS A 341 16.71 -4.86 4.60
C LYS A 341 16.12 -5.97 3.72
N ILE A 342 15.44 -6.92 4.35
CA ILE A 342 14.77 -8.06 3.73
C ILE A 342 13.26 -7.79 3.75
N ASP A 343 12.54 -8.18 2.69
CA ASP A 343 11.08 -8.24 2.71
C ASP A 343 10.63 -9.62 3.21
N PHE A 344 9.51 -9.68 3.93
CA PHE A 344 8.95 -10.94 4.42
C PHE A 344 8.71 -11.98 3.31
N TYR A 345 8.35 -11.53 2.10
CA TYR A 345 8.17 -12.44 0.96
C TYR A 345 9.46 -13.14 0.53
N GLU A 346 10.62 -12.55 0.80
CA GLU A 346 11.93 -13.19 0.49
C GLU A 346 12.22 -14.42 1.35
N ILE A 347 11.58 -14.55 2.52
CA ILE A 347 11.71 -15.74 3.39
C ILE A 347 10.50 -16.65 3.32
N LEU A 348 9.38 -16.22 2.74
CA LEU A 348 8.12 -16.97 2.79
C LEU A 348 8.23 -18.33 2.07
N ASN A 349 9.05 -18.44 1.02
CA ASN A 349 9.32 -19.71 0.34
C ASN A 349 10.08 -20.72 1.20
N SER A 350 10.70 -20.33 2.31
CA SER A 350 11.34 -21.29 3.24
C SER A 350 10.34 -22.10 4.03
N SER A 351 9.05 -21.70 4.09
CA SER A 351 8.01 -22.44 4.80
C SER A 351 7.63 -23.75 4.08
N ASP A 352 7.25 -24.75 4.86
CA ASP A 352 6.60 -25.98 4.39
C ASP A 352 5.07 -25.90 4.53
N VAL A 353 4.57 -25.10 5.48
CA VAL A 353 3.15 -24.90 5.74
C VAL A 353 2.90 -23.44 6.13
N LEU A 354 1.85 -22.83 5.59
CA LEU A 354 1.35 -21.54 6.04
C LEU A 354 0.13 -21.73 6.93
N ILE A 355 0.14 -21.15 8.13
CA ILE A 355 -1.05 -20.96 8.95
C ILE A 355 -1.47 -19.49 8.83
N THR A 356 -2.71 -19.25 8.48
CA THR A 356 -3.24 -17.89 8.35
C THR A 356 -4.75 -17.87 8.63
N ASP A 357 -5.40 -16.75 8.37
CA ASP A 357 -6.86 -16.59 8.51
C ASP A 357 -7.43 -15.87 7.27
N TYR A 358 -7.87 -14.62 7.40
CA TYR A 358 -8.42 -13.79 6.33
C TYR A 358 -7.36 -12.91 5.64
N SER A 359 -6.09 -13.21 5.85
CA SER A 359 -4.97 -12.44 5.30
C SER A 359 -4.85 -12.67 3.79
N SER A 360 -4.67 -11.59 3.03
CA SER A 360 -4.46 -11.67 1.57
C SER A 360 -3.16 -12.38 1.18
N ILE A 361 -2.27 -12.67 2.13
CA ILE A 361 -0.98 -13.32 1.86
C ILE A 361 -1.14 -14.72 1.28
N TYR A 362 -2.20 -15.45 1.67
CA TYR A 362 -2.39 -16.80 1.17
C TYR A 362 -2.68 -16.87 -0.33
N PHE A 363 -3.30 -15.81 -0.90
CA PHE A 363 -3.48 -15.74 -2.34
C PHE A 363 -2.16 -15.70 -3.09
N ASP A 364 -1.17 -14.97 -2.59
CA ASP A 364 0.17 -14.96 -3.18
C ASP A 364 0.92 -16.27 -2.88
N TYR A 365 0.70 -16.83 -1.70
CA TYR A 365 1.30 -18.12 -1.31
C TYR A 365 0.85 -19.30 -2.19
N LEU A 366 -0.31 -19.21 -2.85
CA LEU A 366 -0.75 -20.18 -3.86
C LEU A 366 0.29 -20.42 -4.96
N LEU A 367 1.11 -19.40 -5.27
CA LEU A 367 2.18 -19.51 -6.25
C LEU A 367 3.27 -20.52 -5.86
N LEU A 368 3.44 -20.76 -4.56
CA LEU A 368 4.40 -21.74 -4.03
C LEU A 368 3.87 -23.18 -4.04
N ASP A 369 2.56 -23.35 -4.28
CA ASP A 369 1.86 -24.64 -4.25
C ASP A 369 2.10 -25.46 -2.99
N LYS A 370 2.19 -24.79 -1.85
CA LYS A 370 2.43 -25.40 -0.53
C LYS A 370 1.15 -25.39 0.31
N PRO A 371 1.01 -26.32 1.29
CA PRO A 371 -0.17 -26.42 2.15
C PRO A 371 -0.46 -25.15 2.95
N ILE A 372 -1.75 -24.86 3.10
CA ILE A 372 -2.28 -23.75 3.90
C ILE A 372 -3.26 -24.31 4.92
N VAL A 373 -3.17 -23.86 6.16
CA VAL A 373 -4.15 -24.12 7.22
C VAL A 373 -4.79 -22.80 7.63
N TYR A 374 -6.10 -22.75 7.60
CA TYR A 374 -6.87 -21.57 8.02
C TYR A 374 -7.27 -21.71 9.47
N TYR A 375 -6.71 -20.86 10.36
CA TYR A 375 -7.02 -20.86 11.77
C TYR A 375 -7.99 -19.73 12.12
N ILE A 376 -9.26 -20.06 12.26
CA ILE A 376 -10.38 -19.12 12.28
C ILE A 376 -11.25 -19.36 13.52
N LYS A 377 -11.03 -18.60 14.60
CA LYS A 377 -11.83 -18.68 15.84
C LYS A 377 -13.01 -17.71 15.89
N ASP A 378 -13.01 -16.67 15.07
CA ASP A 378 -13.84 -15.48 15.23
C ASP A 378 -14.63 -15.07 13.99
N GLN A 379 -14.95 -16.02 13.09
CA GLN A 379 -15.55 -15.73 11.79
C GLN A 379 -16.78 -14.81 11.88
N LYS A 380 -17.74 -15.13 12.75
CA LYS A 380 -18.96 -14.33 12.90
C LYS A 380 -18.67 -12.90 13.35
N ILE A 381 -17.78 -12.74 14.34
CA ILE A 381 -17.38 -11.43 14.85
C ILE A 381 -16.67 -10.62 13.76
N TYR A 382 -15.77 -11.27 13.01
CA TYR A 382 -15.05 -10.63 11.93
C TYR A 382 -15.97 -10.19 10.79
N GLU A 383 -16.92 -11.04 10.42
CA GLU A 383 -17.93 -10.75 9.41
C GLU A 383 -18.85 -9.58 9.81
N GLU A 384 -19.26 -9.52 11.07
CA GLU A 384 -20.06 -8.40 11.60
C GLU A 384 -19.29 -7.08 11.59
N GLN A 385 -18.03 -7.10 11.97
CA GLN A 385 -17.19 -5.89 12.13
C GLN A 385 -16.59 -5.39 10.82
N ARG A 386 -16.09 -6.30 9.98
CA ARG A 386 -15.35 -5.97 8.76
C ARG A 386 -16.11 -6.39 7.50
N GLY A 387 -16.63 -7.61 7.48
CA GLY A 387 -17.28 -8.22 6.33
C GLY A 387 -16.30 -8.75 5.28
N PHE A 388 -16.86 -9.46 4.31
CA PHE A 388 -16.17 -10.04 3.17
C PHE A 388 -16.77 -9.51 1.87
N ILE A 389 -16.02 -9.58 0.77
CA ILE A 389 -16.52 -9.19 -0.56
C ILE A 389 -17.50 -10.22 -1.15
N ILE A 390 -17.52 -11.42 -0.60
CA ILE A 390 -18.41 -12.52 -0.97
C ILE A 390 -19.06 -13.11 0.28
N GLU A 391 -20.25 -13.68 0.13
CA GLU A 391 -21.05 -14.24 1.23
C GLU A 391 -20.38 -15.48 1.84
N HIS A 392 -19.74 -16.31 1.02
CA HIS A 392 -19.10 -17.57 1.41
C HIS A 392 -17.56 -17.48 1.18
N PRO A 393 -16.79 -16.83 2.07
CA PRO A 393 -15.36 -16.64 1.89
C PRO A 393 -14.58 -17.96 1.89
N GLU A 394 -15.10 -19.03 2.49
CA GLU A 394 -14.50 -20.37 2.55
C GLU A 394 -14.27 -21.01 1.18
N ILE A 395 -15.02 -20.62 0.14
CA ILE A 395 -14.80 -21.13 -1.23
C ILE A 395 -13.47 -20.67 -1.83
N LEU A 396 -12.89 -19.61 -1.27
CA LEU A 396 -11.56 -19.10 -1.65
C LEU A 396 -10.46 -19.55 -0.69
N MET A 397 -10.73 -20.52 0.19
CA MET A 397 -9.79 -21.02 1.20
C MET A 397 -9.42 -22.49 0.94
N PRO A 398 -8.51 -22.79 -0.01
CA PRO A 398 -8.15 -24.15 -0.38
C PRO A 398 -7.20 -24.80 0.65
N GLY A 399 -7.73 -25.18 1.79
CA GLY A 399 -7.04 -25.83 2.88
C GLY A 399 -7.97 -26.16 4.05
N PRO A 400 -7.52 -26.94 5.03
CA PRO A 400 -8.32 -27.23 6.21
C PRO A 400 -8.58 -25.97 7.03
N VAL A 401 -9.84 -25.80 7.46
CA VAL A 401 -10.28 -24.74 8.35
C VAL A 401 -10.34 -25.27 9.78
N ALA A 402 -9.47 -24.77 10.65
CA ALA A 402 -9.44 -25.10 12.07
C ALA A 402 -10.11 -23.98 12.88
N THR A 403 -11.15 -24.28 13.62
CA THR A 403 -11.88 -23.32 14.45
C THR A 403 -11.47 -23.37 15.93
N ASN A 404 -10.66 -24.34 16.29
CA ASN A 404 -10.10 -24.49 17.63
C ASN A 404 -8.69 -25.07 17.58
N PHE A 405 -8.02 -25.06 18.72
CA PHE A 405 -6.62 -25.47 18.84
C PHE A 405 -6.39 -26.96 18.48
N LYS A 406 -7.30 -27.85 18.87
CA LYS A 406 -7.18 -29.29 18.58
C LYS A 406 -7.23 -29.57 17.07
N ASP A 407 -8.14 -28.92 16.37
CA ASP A 407 -8.27 -29.08 14.92
C ASP A 407 -7.05 -28.49 14.19
N LEU A 408 -6.47 -27.38 14.70
CA LEU A 408 -5.23 -26.81 14.17
C LEU A 408 -4.07 -27.83 14.24
N ILE A 409 -3.82 -28.38 15.43
CA ILE A 409 -2.74 -29.38 15.63
C ILE A 409 -2.98 -30.62 14.79
N PHE A 410 -4.22 -31.09 14.69
CA PHE A 410 -4.59 -32.21 13.83
C PHE A 410 -4.28 -31.92 12.34
N SER A 411 -4.66 -30.75 11.85
CA SER A 411 -4.43 -30.34 10.46
C SER A 411 -2.94 -30.25 10.14
N ILE A 412 -2.15 -29.62 11.01
CA ILE A 412 -0.70 -29.53 10.84
C ILE A 412 -0.08 -30.93 10.82
N LYS A 413 -0.43 -31.79 11.77
CA LYS A 413 0.08 -33.17 11.87
C LYS A 413 -0.26 -33.98 10.62
N SER A 414 -1.48 -33.83 10.07
CA SER A 414 -1.89 -34.50 8.85
C SER A 414 -1.00 -34.08 7.68
N ILE A 415 -0.78 -32.79 7.51
CA ILE A 415 0.07 -32.25 6.45
C ILE A 415 1.52 -32.71 6.59
N LEU A 416 2.10 -32.66 7.78
CA LEU A 416 3.48 -33.10 8.02
C LEU A 416 3.68 -34.60 7.71
N ASN A 417 2.62 -35.40 7.79
CA ASN A 417 2.60 -36.81 7.42
C ASN A 417 2.24 -37.05 5.93
N ASN A 418 2.33 -36.01 5.08
CA ASN A 418 2.00 -36.05 3.65
C ASN A 418 0.54 -36.43 3.31
N ASN A 419 -0.39 -36.22 4.24
CA ASN A 419 -1.84 -36.40 4.02
C ASN A 419 -2.48 -35.04 3.64
N GLU A 420 -2.01 -34.47 2.57
CA GLU A 420 -2.49 -33.17 2.07
C GLU A 420 -3.52 -33.40 0.95
N LEU A 421 -4.72 -32.86 1.09
CA LEU A 421 -5.86 -33.16 0.22
C LEU A 421 -6.28 -32.01 -0.70
N TYR A 422 -5.71 -30.80 -0.53
CA TYR A 422 -6.22 -29.57 -1.17
C TYR A 422 -5.36 -29.06 -2.33
N SER A 423 -4.49 -29.88 -2.88
CA SER A 423 -3.58 -29.43 -3.97
C SER A 423 -4.34 -29.07 -5.25
N GLU A 424 -5.41 -29.77 -5.59
CA GLU A 424 -6.21 -29.46 -6.76
C GLU A 424 -6.99 -28.15 -6.59
N GLU A 425 -7.58 -27.91 -5.42
CA GLU A 425 -8.29 -26.68 -5.09
C GLU A 425 -7.32 -25.48 -5.09
N ARG A 426 -6.13 -25.64 -4.51
CA ARG A 426 -5.09 -24.60 -4.59
C ARG A 426 -4.69 -24.32 -6.04
N ASN A 427 -4.50 -25.34 -6.83
CA ASN A 427 -4.12 -25.16 -8.24
C ASN A 427 -5.23 -24.45 -9.04
N ARG A 428 -6.49 -24.80 -8.85
CA ARG A 428 -7.63 -24.10 -9.47
C ARG A 428 -7.66 -22.61 -9.06
N LEU A 429 -7.57 -22.34 -7.76
CA LEU A 429 -7.61 -20.98 -7.25
C LEU A 429 -6.37 -20.18 -7.72
N LYS A 430 -5.20 -20.79 -7.73
CA LYS A 430 -3.98 -20.18 -8.28
C LYS A 430 -4.19 -19.63 -9.68
N HIS A 431 -4.73 -20.43 -10.60
CA HIS A 431 -4.95 -20.00 -11.98
C HIS A 431 -6.14 -19.03 -12.16
N LEU A 432 -7.06 -18.97 -11.21
CA LEU A 432 -8.12 -17.95 -11.19
C LEU A 432 -7.56 -16.58 -10.77
N ILE A 433 -6.68 -16.58 -9.76
CA ILE A 433 -6.13 -15.35 -9.17
C ILE A 433 -4.95 -14.80 -10.00
N HIS A 434 -4.06 -15.67 -10.46
CA HIS A 434 -2.79 -15.30 -11.10
C HIS A 434 -2.79 -15.65 -12.59
N ALA A 435 -2.78 -14.63 -13.44
CA ALA A 435 -2.55 -14.82 -14.87
C ALA A 435 -1.12 -15.28 -15.17
N TYR A 436 -0.17 -14.89 -14.32
CA TYR A 436 1.24 -15.23 -14.41
C TYR A 436 1.72 -15.92 -13.14
N THR A 437 2.42 -17.06 -13.30
CA THR A 437 2.96 -17.88 -12.21
C THR A 437 4.48 -18.06 -12.30
N ASP A 438 5.14 -17.21 -13.07
CA ASP A 438 6.55 -17.30 -13.45
C ASP A 438 7.51 -16.48 -12.60
N PHE A 439 6.99 -15.79 -11.57
CA PHE A 439 7.75 -14.90 -10.69
C PHE A 439 8.55 -13.82 -11.46
N ASN A 440 7.96 -13.32 -12.55
CA ASN A 440 8.58 -12.33 -13.42
C ASN A 440 7.64 -11.13 -13.67
N SER A 441 6.93 -10.69 -12.63
CA SER A 441 5.95 -9.59 -12.70
C SER A 441 6.61 -8.22 -12.76
N SER A 442 7.71 -8.01 -12.03
CA SER A 442 8.40 -6.71 -11.98
C SER A 442 8.84 -6.19 -13.35
N PRO A 443 9.44 -6.99 -14.25
CA PRO A 443 9.76 -6.56 -15.62
C PRO A 443 8.53 -6.12 -16.41
N ARG A 444 7.40 -6.86 -16.32
CA ARG A 444 6.15 -6.48 -16.98
C ARG A 444 5.57 -5.17 -16.45
N VAL A 445 5.64 -4.97 -15.13
CA VAL A 445 5.20 -3.71 -14.51
C VAL A 445 6.09 -2.55 -14.93
N TRP A 446 7.41 -2.74 -14.98
CA TRP A 446 8.32 -1.69 -15.46
C TRP A 446 8.05 -1.33 -16.92
N GLU A 447 7.80 -2.31 -17.78
CA GLU A 447 7.40 -2.06 -19.16
C GLU A 447 6.10 -1.25 -19.23
N ALA A 448 5.08 -1.62 -18.43
CA ALA A 448 3.82 -0.91 -18.35
C ALA A 448 4.02 0.54 -17.85
N VAL A 449 4.80 0.75 -16.78
CA VAL A 449 5.12 2.08 -16.25
C VAL A 449 5.75 2.96 -17.33
N LEU A 450 6.74 2.44 -18.04
CA LEU A 450 7.45 3.19 -19.09
C LEU A 450 6.56 3.48 -20.31
N LYS A 451 5.67 2.55 -20.70
CA LYS A 451 4.67 2.80 -21.76
C LYS A 451 3.73 3.94 -21.37
N VAL A 452 3.15 3.87 -20.18
CA VAL A 452 2.26 4.92 -19.67
C VAL A 452 2.95 6.28 -19.61
N GLN A 453 4.23 6.31 -19.20
CA GLN A 453 5.04 7.54 -19.18
C GLN A 453 5.22 8.15 -20.58
N ARG A 454 5.35 7.33 -21.62
CA ARG A 454 5.46 7.77 -23.01
C ARG A 454 4.11 8.11 -23.65
N GLY A 455 2.99 7.95 -22.93
CA GLY A 455 1.64 8.14 -23.45
C GLY A 455 1.20 7.02 -24.40
N GLU A 456 1.83 5.85 -24.34
CA GLU A 456 1.46 4.65 -25.06
C GLU A 456 0.39 3.87 -24.27
N ASN A 457 -0.63 3.37 -24.94
CA ASN A 457 -1.70 2.58 -24.32
C ASN A 457 -1.30 1.11 -24.15
#